data_45c0a9b246d90ee9ca03baf5bf26da56
#
_entry.id   45c0a9b246d90ee9ca03baf5bf26da56
#
_cell.length_a   1.000
_cell.length_b   1.000
_cell.length_c   1.000
_cell.angle_alpha   90.00
_cell.angle_beta   90.00
_cell.angle_gamma   90.00
#
_symmetry.space_group_name_H-M   'P 1'
#
loop_
_entity.id
_entity.type
_entity.pdbx_description
1 polymer ?
#
loop_
_entity_poly.entity_id
_entity_poly.type
_entity_poly.pdbx_seq_one_letter_code
_entity_poly.pdbx_strand_id
1 'polypeptide(L)'
;MDELDLESFEAWDAPPPPPSGPQVKFIPYDDPPVPKTPIKPEYPEIAQEAGIEGTVYVQAFIDKRGRVKEVIVIKGIPNTGLNEAAMEAIRKTRFRPAKQRERAVGVYISIPVHFKLKN
;
A
#
# COMPACT_ATOMS: atom_id res chain seq x y z
N MET A 1 -17.22 9.60 -15.85
CA MET A 1 -16.44 9.59 -15.69
C MET A 1 -15.75 8.57 -15.53
N ASP A 2 -15.75 7.73 -15.81
CA ASP A 2 -15.07 6.72 -15.60
C ASP A 2 -14.04 6.49 -16.46
N GLU A 3 -14.11 6.84 -17.60
CA GLU A 3 -13.04 6.70 -18.46
C GLU A 3 -12.02 7.48 -17.95
N LEU A 4 -12.35 8.46 -17.28
CA LEU A 4 -11.36 9.15 -16.70
C LEU A 4 -10.53 8.27 -15.98
N ASP A 5 -11.05 7.22 -15.55
CA ASP A 5 -10.29 6.36 -14.75
C ASP A 5 -9.08 5.88 -15.41
N LEU A 6 -9.11 5.68 -16.66
CA LEU A 6 -7.97 5.19 -17.31
C LEU A 6 -6.87 6.17 -17.27
N GLU A 7 -7.18 7.37 -17.42
CA GLU A 7 -6.15 8.30 -17.39
C GLU A 7 -5.72 8.50 -16.02
N SER A 8 -6.61 8.35 -15.10
CA SER A 8 -6.19 8.50 -13.77
C SER A 8 -5.20 7.47 -13.44
N PHE A 9 -5.30 6.35 -14.06
CA PHE A 9 -4.39 5.36 -13.81
C PHE A 9 -3.04 5.80 -14.09
N GLU A 10 -2.79 6.48 -15.11
CA GLU A 10 -1.50 6.90 -15.39
C GLU A 10 -1.05 7.87 -14.40
N ALA A 11 -1.90 8.65 -13.92
CA ALA A 11 -1.50 9.60 -12.93
C ALA A 11 -1.09 8.90 -11.67
N TRP A 12 -1.48 7.67 -11.49
CA TRP A 12 -1.08 6.98 -10.32
C TRP A 12 0.35 6.58 -10.30
N ASP A 13 0.99 6.60 -11.40
CA ASP A 13 2.38 6.27 -11.41
C ASP A 13 3.14 7.35 -10.71
N ALA A 14 2.64 8.53 -10.65
CA ALA A 14 3.31 9.58 -9.96
C ALA A 14 2.76 9.64 -8.56
N PRO A 15 3.46 10.21 -7.62
CA PRO A 15 2.91 10.36 -6.29
C PRO A 15 1.64 11.16 -6.38
N PRO A 16 0.58 10.67 -5.82
CA PRO A 16 -0.67 11.39 -5.92
C PRO A 16 -0.60 12.69 -5.16
N PRO A 17 -1.30 13.67 -5.61
CA PRO A 17 -1.35 14.91 -4.85
C PRO A 17 -2.10 14.65 -3.56
N PRO A 18 -1.89 15.46 -2.57
CA PRO A 18 -2.61 15.28 -1.33
C PRO A 18 -4.08 15.43 -1.60
N PRO A 19 -4.90 14.61 -1.01
CA PRO A 19 -6.33 14.72 -1.23
C PRO A 19 -6.84 16.02 -0.62
N SER A 20 -7.94 16.48 -1.11
CA SER A 20 -8.52 17.64 -0.49
C SER A 20 -9.35 17.14 0.67
N GLY A 21 -9.61 17.94 1.62
CA GLY A 21 -10.35 17.52 2.79
C GLY A 21 -9.42 17.00 3.83
N PRO A 22 -9.88 16.16 4.71
CA PRO A 22 -9.01 15.65 5.75
C PRO A 22 -7.84 14.97 5.10
N GLN A 23 -6.68 15.42 5.39
CA GLN A 23 -5.52 14.99 4.71
C GLN A 23 -4.71 14.04 5.48
N VAL A 24 -4.03 13.20 4.76
CA VAL A 24 -2.97 12.49 5.36
C VAL A 24 -1.88 13.49 5.57
N LYS A 25 -1.37 13.59 6.75
CA LYS A 25 -0.32 14.52 7.00
C LYS A 25 0.94 14.11 6.31
N PHE A 26 1.57 15.08 5.68
CA PHE A 26 2.86 14.81 5.07
C PHE A 26 3.92 15.02 6.13
N ILE A 27 4.73 14.01 6.36
CA ILE A 27 5.83 14.11 7.29
C ILE A 27 7.09 13.96 6.47
N PRO A 28 7.92 14.98 6.41
CA PRO A 28 9.11 14.89 5.57
C PRO A 28 10.09 13.86 6.10
N TYR A 29 10.81 13.22 5.20
CA TYR A 29 11.83 12.29 5.59
C TYR A 29 12.91 12.23 4.53
N ASP A 30 14.10 11.83 4.95
CA ASP A 30 15.22 11.69 4.04
C ASP A 30 15.30 10.27 3.53
N ASP A 31 15.06 9.32 4.40
CA ASP A 31 15.08 7.92 4.01
C ASP A 31 13.70 7.32 4.16
N PRO A 32 13.20 6.65 3.14
CA PRO A 32 11.87 6.04 3.26
C PRO A 32 11.90 4.80 4.12
N PRO A 33 10.75 4.37 4.63
CA PRO A 33 10.70 3.10 5.33
C PRO A 33 10.90 1.97 4.33
N VAL A 34 11.54 0.90 4.77
CA VAL A 34 11.83 -0.22 3.89
C VAL A 34 11.42 -1.50 4.59
N PRO A 35 10.71 -2.39 3.91
CA PRO A 35 10.32 -3.65 4.54
C PRO A 35 11.56 -4.47 4.88
N LYS A 36 11.59 -5.05 6.05
CA LYS A 36 12.70 -5.90 6.46
C LYS A 36 12.64 -7.24 5.77
N THR A 37 11.44 -7.67 5.42
CA THR A 37 11.27 -8.90 4.68
C THR A 37 10.29 -8.61 3.57
N PRO A 38 10.28 -9.42 2.51
CA PRO A 38 9.33 -9.17 1.43
C PRO A 38 7.90 -9.23 1.92
N ILE A 39 7.06 -8.39 1.35
CA ILE A 39 5.65 -8.40 1.68
C ILE A 39 5.04 -9.56 0.91
N LYS A 40 4.51 -10.54 1.63
CA LYS A 40 3.98 -11.75 1.00
C LYS A 40 2.51 -11.90 1.31
N PRO A 41 1.65 -11.44 0.43
CA PRO A 41 0.23 -11.60 0.67
C PRO A 41 -0.20 -13.03 0.43
N GLU A 42 -1.24 -13.43 1.13
CA GLU A 42 -1.78 -14.76 0.96
C GLU A 42 -2.85 -14.63 -0.12
N TYR A 43 -2.68 -15.32 -1.22
CA TYR A 43 -3.60 -15.20 -2.35
C TYR A 43 -4.89 -15.93 -2.01
N PRO A 44 -6.03 -15.25 -1.97
CA PRO A 44 -7.28 -15.92 -1.61
C PRO A 44 -7.62 -17.01 -2.62
N GLU A 45 -8.09 -18.13 -2.11
CA GLU A 45 -8.40 -19.24 -2.96
C GLU A 45 -9.47 -18.93 -4.00
N ILE A 46 -10.47 -18.19 -3.58
CA ILE A 46 -11.52 -17.80 -4.50
C ILE A 46 -10.96 -17.00 -5.66
N ALA A 47 -10.06 -16.09 -5.39
CA ALA A 47 -9.47 -15.29 -6.45
C ALA A 47 -8.58 -16.13 -7.35
N GLN A 48 -7.89 -17.10 -6.78
CA GLN A 48 -7.07 -17.99 -7.58
C GLN A 48 -7.92 -18.78 -8.53
N GLU A 49 -8.99 -19.35 -8.02
CA GLU A 49 -9.86 -20.17 -8.84
C GLU A 49 -10.54 -19.38 -9.94
N ALA A 50 -10.85 -18.15 -9.66
CA ALA A 50 -11.48 -17.30 -10.66
C ALA A 50 -10.47 -16.64 -11.59
N GLY A 51 -9.20 -16.86 -11.38
CA GLY A 51 -8.18 -16.28 -12.23
C GLY A 51 -8.04 -14.78 -12.10
N ILE A 52 -8.33 -14.24 -10.91
CA ILE A 52 -8.31 -12.80 -10.72
C ILE A 52 -6.94 -12.34 -10.30
N GLU A 53 -6.38 -11.42 -11.06
CA GLU A 53 -5.08 -10.83 -10.76
C GLU A 53 -5.25 -9.33 -10.68
N GLY A 54 -4.29 -8.66 -10.11
CA GLY A 54 -4.31 -7.21 -10.08
C GLY A 54 -3.43 -6.67 -9.00
N THR A 55 -3.50 -5.37 -8.81
CA THR A 55 -2.70 -4.68 -7.81
C THR A 55 -3.62 -3.94 -6.87
N VAL A 56 -3.35 -4.09 -5.59
CA VAL A 56 -4.09 -3.36 -4.56
C VAL A 56 -3.15 -2.31 -4.00
N TYR A 57 -3.59 -1.06 -4.00
CA TYR A 57 -2.78 0.02 -3.47
C TYR A 57 -3.23 0.32 -2.05
N VAL A 58 -2.32 0.21 -1.12
CA VAL A 58 -2.63 0.34 0.29
C VAL A 58 -1.83 1.48 0.88
N GLN A 59 -2.50 2.34 1.65
CA GLN A 59 -1.81 3.37 2.35
C GLN A 59 -1.61 2.89 3.78
N ALA A 60 -0.42 3.04 4.30
CA ALA A 60 -0.12 2.57 5.64
C ALA A 60 0.68 3.61 6.39
N PHE A 61 0.47 3.67 7.69
CA PHE A 61 1.28 4.50 8.56
C PHE A 61 2.32 3.60 9.21
N ILE A 62 3.59 3.90 8.98
CA ILE A 62 4.70 3.15 9.56
C ILE A 62 5.28 4.00 10.66
N ASP A 63 5.21 3.53 11.89
CA ASP A 63 5.64 4.35 13.01
C ASP A 63 7.17 4.35 13.14
N LYS A 64 7.68 5.11 14.08
CA LYS A 64 9.11 5.27 14.20
C LYS A 64 9.83 4.01 14.68
N ARG A 65 9.09 2.99 15.03
CA ARG A 65 9.67 1.70 15.38
C ARG A 65 9.53 0.72 14.23
N GLY A 66 9.02 1.16 13.10
CA GLY A 66 8.87 0.29 11.95
C GLY A 66 7.64 -0.57 11.96
N ARG A 67 6.70 -0.29 12.85
CA ARG A 67 5.48 -1.09 12.93
C ARG A 67 4.37 -0.42 12.15
N VAL A 68 3.52 -1.23 11.56
CA VAL A 68 2.41 -0.72 10.79
C VAL A 68 1.27 -0.44 11.73
N LYS A 69 0.80 0.79 11.75
CA LYS A 69 -0.25 1.20 12.69
C LYS A 69 -1.60 1.41 12.01
N GLU A 70 -1.62 1.82 10.78
CA GLU A 70 -2.86 2.03 10.06
C GLU A 70 -2.73 1.52 8.67
N VAL A 71 -3.79 0.93 8.14
CA VAL A 71 -3.80 0.42 6.78
C VAL A 71 -5.15 0.72 6.18
N ILE A 72 -5.17 1.32 5.01
CA ILE A 72 -6.41 1.49 4.27
C ILE A 72 -6.15 1.24 2.80
N VAL A 73 -7.15 0.74 2.11
CA VAL A 73 -7.02 0.49 0.69
C VAL A 73 -7.36 1.77 -0.05
N ILE A 74 -6.43 2.26 -0.85
CA ILE A 74 -6.66 3.44 -1.65
C ILE A 74 -7.35 3.03 -2.93
N LYS A 75 -6.91 1.96 -3.54
CA LYS A 75 -7.51 1.45 -4.75
C LYS A 75 -7.38 -0.06 -4.72
N GLY A 76 -8.48 -0.75 -4.89
CA GLY A 76 -8.45 -2.20 -4.76
C GLY A 76 -9.36 -2.88 -5.74
N ILE A 77 -9.56 -4.17 -5.52
CA ILE A 77 -10.37 -5.00 -6.37
C ILE A 77 -11.46 -5.59 -5.48
N PRO A 78 -12.64 -5.03 -5.53
CA PRO A 78 -13.68 -5.43 -4.58
C PRO A 78 -14.20 -6.84 -4.82
N ASN A 79 -14.71 -7.44 -3.77
CA ASN A 79 -15.38 -8.74 -3.84
C ASN A 79 -14.47 -9.87 -4.27
N THR A 80 -13.19 -9.77 -4.01
CA THR A 80 -12.26 -10.82 -4.38
C THR A 80 -11.44 -11.32 -3.21
N GLY A 81 -11.48 -10.62 -2.08
CA GLY A 81 -10.61 -10.96 -0.96
C GLY A 81 -9.21 -10.42 -1.12
N LEU A 82 -8.87 -9.84 -2.27
CA LEU A 82 -7.53 -9.35 -2.47
C LEU A 82 -7.23 -8.13 -1.61
N ASN A 83 -8.22 -7.29 -1.39
CA ASN A 83 -8.00 -6.11 -0.57
C ASN A 83 -7.62 -6.51 0.85
N GLU A 84 -8.35 -7.45 1.41
CA GLU A 84 -8.11 -7.90 2.77
C GLU A 84 -6.76 -8.60 2.86
N ALA A 85 -6.43 -9.39 1.86
CA ALA A 85 -5.16 -10.10 1.86
C ALA A 85 -4.00 -9.12 1.79
N ALA A 86 -4.15 -8.06 1.02
CA ALA A 86 -3.10 -7.06 0.91
C ALA A 86 -2.91 -6.33 2.23
N MET A 87 -3.99 -5.93 2.86
CA MET A 87 -3.88 -5.23 4.13
C MET A 87 -3.25 -6.11 5.20
N GLU A 88 -3.65 -7.37 5.23
CA GLU A 88 -3.12 -8.27 6.23
C GLU A 88 -1.63 -8.49 6.03
N ALA A 89 -1.20 -8.62 4.80
CA ALA A 89 0.22 -8.82 4.53
C ALA A 89 1.03 -7.63 4.99
N ILE A 90 0.51 -6.44 4.79
CA ILE A 90 1.24 -5.25 5.21
C ILE A 90 1.24 -5.13 6.72
N ARG A 91 0.15 -5.45 7.37
CA ARG A 91 0.10 -5.40 8.83
C ARG A 91 1.14 -6.29 9.47
N LYS A 92 1.43 -7.41 8.84
CA LYS A 92 2.38 -8.36 9.40
C LYS A 92 3.81 -8.02 9.07
N THR A 93 4.05 -7.06 8.21
CA THR A 93 5.39 -6.75 7.78
C THR A 93 6.02 -5.77 8.74
N ARG A 94 7.28 -6.00 9.06
CA ARG A 94 8.05 -5.07 9.87
C ARG A 94 8.93 -4.26 8.94
N PHE A 95 9.05 -2.99 9.21
CA PHE A 95 9.81 -2.09 8.37
C PHE A 95 10.97 -1.51 9.13
N ARG A 96 11.95 -1.06 8.39
CA ARG A 96 12.92 -0.16 8.95
C ARG A 96 12.24 1.18 8.88
N PRO A 97 12.23 1.95 9.96
CA PRO A 97 11.48 3.20 9.95
C PRO A 97 12.08 4.23 9.02
N ALA A 98 11.27 5.17 8.59
CA ALA A 98 11.77 6.30 7.84
C ALA A 98 12.63 7.16 8.76
N LYS A 99 13.53 7.91 8.18
CA LYS A 99 14.39 8.79 8.96
C LYS A 99 14.41 10.17 8.40
N GLN A 100 14.51 11.14 9.29
CA GLN A 100 14.73 12.50 8.91
C GLN A 100 15.87 12.98 9.78
N ARG A 101 16.97 13.39 9.15
CA ARG A 101 18.15 13.85 9.85
C ARG A 101 18.58 12.82 10.89
N GLU A 102 18.59 11.57 10.41
CA GLU A 102 19.04 10.47 11.25
C GLU A 102 18.13 10.14 12.42
N ARG A 103 16.97 10.72 12.48
CA ARG A 103 16.01 10.38 13.52
C ARG A 103 14.89 9.61 12.90
N ALA A 104 14.46 8.55 13.57
CA ALA A 104 13.34 7.76 13.08
C ALA A 104 12.06 8.57 13.20
N VAL A 105 11.23 8.56 12.16
CA VAL A 105 9.97 9.26 12.17
C VAL A 105 8.88 8.36 11.62
N GLY A 106 7.65 8.61 12.04
CA GLY A 106 6.51 7.89 11.49
C GLY A 106 6.04 8.57 10.23
N VAL A 107 5.69 7.80 9.21
CA VAL A 107 5.26 8.37 7.94
C VAL A 107 4.16 7.55 7.33
N TYR A 108 3.40 8.18 6.43
CA TYR A 108 2.41 7.47 5.63
C TYR A 108 3.04 7.13 4.29
N ILE A 109 2.81 5.92 3.83
CA ILE A 109 3.31 5.53 2.51
C ILE A 109 2.24 4.76 1.77
N SER A 110 2.36 4.74 0.45
CA SER A 110 1.48 3.96 -0.39
C SER A 110 2.25 2.75 -0.88
N ILE A 111 1.69 1.59 -0.72
CA ILE A 111 2.36 0.35 -1.06
C ILE A 111 1.52 -0.41 -2.06
N PRO A 112 2.04 -0.70 -3.24
CA PRO A 112 1.31 -1.54 -4.18
C PRO A 112 1.56 -3.00 -3.83
N VAL A 113 0.49 -3.78 -3.76
CA VAL A 113 0.60 -5.20 -3.50
C VAL A 113 0.11 -5.91 -4.74
N HIS A 114 1.00 -6.63 -5.38
CA HIS A 114 0.69 -7.26 -6.66
C HIS A 114 0.24 -8.69 -6.48
N PHE A 115 -0.86 -9.04 -7.10
CA PHE A 115 -1.36 -10.41 -7.08
C PHE A 115 -1.27 -10.95 -8.51
N LYS A 116 -0.41 -11.92 -8.69
CA LYS A 116 -0.23 -12.49 -10.00
C LYS A 116 -0.16 -14.00 -9.89
N LEU A 117 -0.90 -14.68 -10.75
CA LEU A 117 -0.91 -16.11 -10.70
C LEU A 117 0.27 -16.68 -11.46
N LYS A 118 0.75 -17.81 -10.98
CA LYS A 118 1.84 -18.46 -11.67
C LYS A 118 1.27 -19.58 -12.51
N ASN A 119 1.86 -19.82 -13.60
CA ASN A 119 1.43 -20.92 -14.44
C ASN A 119 2.20 -22.16 -14.17
#